data_e95d2135155b203f0d146632103f8e3d
#
_entry.id   e95d2135155b203f0d146632103f8e3d
#
_cell.length_a   1.000
_cell.length_b   1.000
_cell.length_c   1.000
_cell.angle_alpha   90.00
_cell.angle_beta   90.00
_cell.angle_gamma   90.00
#
_symmetry.space_group_name_H-M   'P 1'
#
loop_
_entity.id
_entity.type
_entity.pdbx_description
1 polymer ?
#
loop_
_entity_poly.entity_id
_entity_poly.type
_entity_poly.pdbx_seq_one_letter_code
_entity_poly.pdbx_strand_id
1 'polypeptide(L)'
;MKKSTLALVVMGIVASASVQAAEIYNKDGNKLDVYGKVKAMHYMSDNDSKDGDQSYIRFGFKGETQINDQLTGYGRWEAEFAGNKAESDTAQQKTRLAFAGLKYKDLGSFDYGRNLGALYDVEAWTDMFPEFGGDSSAQTDNFMTKRASGLATYRNT
;
A
#
# COMPACT_ATOMS: atom_id res chain seq x y z
N MET A 1 18.33 35.42 -14.14
CA MET A 1 18.86 34.07 -14.35
C MET A 1 19.14 33.34 -13.00
N LYS A 2 18.25 33.39 -12.02
CA LYS A 2 18.44 32.71 -10.69
C LYS A 2 17.27 31.81 -10.28
N LYS A 3 16.26 31.62 -11.13
CA LYS A 3 15.07 30.80 -10.82
C LYS A 3 15.16 29.34 -11.28
N SER A 4 16.09 29.04 -12.20
CA SER A 4 16.23 27.68 -12.75
C SER A 4 17.05 26.73 -11.86
N THR A 5 17.91 27.27 -11.02
CA THR A 5 18.78 26.47 -10.14
C THR A 5 18.02 25.96 -8.91
N LEU A 6 16.99 26.67 -8.47
CA LEU A 6 16.15 26.27 -7.34
C LEU A 6 15.24 25.10 -7.69
N ALA A 7 14.72 25.07 -8.93
CA ALA A 7 13.89 23.98 -9.42
C ALA A 7 14.65 22.64 -9.54
N LEU A 8 15.95 22.68 -9.81
CA LEU A 8 16.78 21.47 -9.91
C LEU A 8 17.11 20.87 -8.53
N VAL A 9 17.21 21.70 -7.49
CA VAL A 9 17.47 21.24 -6.11
C VAL A 9 16.22 20.59 -5.51
N VAL A 10 15.02 21.03 -5.86
CA VAL A 10 13.76 20.44 -5.39
C VAL A 10 13.49 19.06 -5.99
N MET A 11 13.92 18.78 -7.21
CA MET A 11 13.83 17.44 -7.80
C MET A 11 14.79 16.40 -7.19
N GLY A 12 15.81 16.84 -6.47
CA GLY A 12 16.83 15.95 -5.88
C GLY A 12 16.44 15.31 -4.54
N ILE A 13 15.34 15.72 -3.92
CA ILE A 13 14.99 15.30 -2.55
C ILE A 13 13.91 14.19 -2.51
N VAL A 14 13.40 13.75 -3.65
CA VAL A 14 12.50 12.59 -3.68
C VAL A 14 13.30 11.30 -3.78
N ALA A 15 14.08 11.00 -2.76
CA ALA A 15 14.69 9.68 -2.61
C ALA A 15 13.64 8.72 -2.02
N SER A 16 12.81 8.15 -2.86
CA SER A 16 11.97 7.03 -2.45
C SER A 16 12.79 5.75 -2.56
N ALA A 17 13.39 5.31 -1.47
CA ALA A 17 13.90 3.96 -1.38
C ALA A 17 12.71 2.99 -1.32
N SER A 18 12.29 2.47 -2.47
CA SER A 18 11.35 1.35 -2.52
C SER A 18 12.14 0.08 -2.17
N VAL A 19 11.97 -0.41 -0.97
CA VAL A 19 12.45 -1.73 -0.62
C VAL A 19 11.50 -2.76 -1.22
N GLN A 20 11.98 -3.58 -2.13
CA GLN A 20 11.24 -4.75 -2.61
C GLN A 20 10.98 -5.71 -1.43
N ALA A 21 9.89 -6.47 -1.51
CA ALA A 21 9.61 -7.49 -0.51
C ALA A 21 10.79 -8.44 -0.38
N ALA A 22 11.33 -8.56 0.84
CA ALA A 22 12.34 -9.55 1.16
C ALA A 22 11.65 -10.81 1.69
N GLU A 23 11.92 -11.94 1.06
CA GLU A 23 11.54 -13.24 1.59
C GLU A 23 12.39 -13.51 2.84
N ILE A 24 11.74 -13.57 4.00
CA ILE A 24 12.42 -13.83 5.28
C ILE A 24 12.39 -15.31 5.64
N TYR A 25 11.32 -15.98 5.23
CA TYR A 25 11.13 -17.40 5.50
C TYR A 25 10.45 -18.08 4.32
N ASN A 26 10.98 -19.24 3.92
CA ASN A 26 10.36 -20.08 2.90
C ASN A 26 10.80 -21.54 3.16
N LYS A 27 10.01 -22.28 3.88
CA LYS A 27 10.30 -23.66 4.21
C LYS A 27 9.02 -24.43 4.50
N ASP A 28 9.00 -25.70 4.11
CA ASP A 28 7.94 -26.65 4.43
C ASP A 28 6.53 -26.15 4.03
N GLY A 29 6.42 -25.50 2.85
CA GLY A 29 5.17 -24.92 2.34
C GLY A 29 4.72 -23.64 3.06
N ASN A 30 5.56 -23.08 3.95
CA ASN A 30 5.29 -21.82 4.62
C ASN A 30 6.21 -20.72 4.07
N LYS A 31 5.63 -19.56 3.78
CA LYS A 31 6.34 -18.40 3.26
C LYS A 31 5.97 -17.14 4.01
N LEU A 32 6.98 -16.32 4.33
CA LEU A 32 6.80 -15.00 4.91
C LEU A 32 7.67 -13.98 4.18
N ASP A 33 7.04 -12.98 3.61
CA ASP A 33 7.66 -11.81 3.00
C ASP A 33 7.42 -10.58 3.87
N VAL A 34 8.45 -9.78 4.09
CA VAL A 34 8.35 -8.44 4.69
C VAL A 34 8.71 -7.40 3.66
N TYR A 35 7.94 -6.31 3.64
CA TYR A 35 8.16 -5.22 2.72
C TYR A 35 7.84 -3.87 3.37
N GLY A 36 8.33 -2.80 2.76
CA GLY A 36 8.03 -1.47 3.24
C GLY A 36 8.69 -0.39 2.41
N LYS A 37 8.47 0.84 2.79
CA LYS A 37 9.15 2.01 2.27
C LYS A 37 9.17 3.14 3.29
N VAL A 38 10.23 3.92 3.26
CA VAL A 38 10.29 5.23 3.89
C VAL A 38 10.24 6.26 2.77
N LYS A 39 9.35 7.23 2.90
CA LYS A 39 9.23 8.34 1.95
C LYS A 39 9.39 9.64 2.69
N ALA A 40 10.46 10.36 2.39
CA ALA A 40 10.65 11.74 2.82
C ALA A 40 10.13 12.65 1.70
N MET A 41 9.19 13.53 2.04
CA MET A 41 8.48 14.32 1.04
C MET A 41 8.03 15.66 1.63
N HIS A 42 8.28 16.73 0.92
CA HIS A 42 7.79 18.06 1.26
C HIS A 42 7.06 18.66 0.06
N TYR A 43 5.82 19.03 0.24
CA TYR A 43 5.06 19.76 -0.76
C TYR A 43 5.24 21.25 -0.57
N MET A 44 5.37 21.98 -1.66
CA MET A 44 5.31 23.43 -1.74
C MET A 44 4.03 23.80 -2.46
N SER A 45 3.01 24.19 -1.75
CA SER A 45 1.66 24.43 -2.27
C SER A 45 1.06 25.69 -1.66
N ASP A 46 0.33 26.43 -2.47
CA ASP A 46 -0.51 27.54 -1.98
C ASP A 46 -1.74 27.04 -1.20
N ASN A 47 -1.98 25.76 -1.15
CA ASN A 47 -3.03 25.14 -0.36
C ASN A 47 -2.45 24.68 1.00
N ASP A 48 -2.72 25.45 2.05
CA ASP A 48 -2.22 25.22 3.41
C ASP A 48 -2.49 23.78 3.93
N SER A 49 -3.53 23.11 3.46
CA SER A 49 -3.86 21.75 3.88
C SER A 49 -2.96 20.68 3.24
N LYS A 50 -2.20 21.05 2.22
CA LYS A 50 -1.30 20.16 1.47
C LYS A 50 0.15 20.60 1.52
N ASP A 51 0.41 21.84 1.94
CA ASP A 51 1.77 22.36 2.05
C ASP A 51 2.53 21.69 3.20
N GLY A 52 3.85 21.64 3.07
CA GLY A 52 4.73 21.17 4.13
C GLY A 52 5.12 19.70 4.04
N ASP A 53 5.56 19.17 5.16
CA ASP A 53 6.08 17.82 5.30
C ASP A 53 4.94 16.78 5.16
N GLN A 54 5.09 15.87 4.21
CA GLN A 54 4.18 14.75 3.93
C GLN A 54 4.91 13.40 4.05
N SER A 55 5.98 13.37 4.82
CA SER A 55 6.80 12.17 5.01
C SER A 55 6.02 11.06 5.72
N TYR A 56 6.28 9.80 5.33
CA TYR A 56 5.66 8.64 5.95
C TYR A 56 6.52 7.38 5.83
N ILE A 57 6.21 6.42 6.67
CA ILE A 57 6.75 5.07 6.62
C ILE A 57 5.59 4.11 6.31
N ARG A 58 5.81 3.17 5.41
CA ARG A 58 4.88 2.06 5.16
C ARG A 58 5.59 0.76 5.42
N PHE A 59 4.92 -0.15 6.11
CA PHE A 59 5.46 -1.45 6.48
C PHE A 59 4.36 -2.49 6.41
N GLY A 60 4.71 -3.71 5.98
CA GLY A 60 3.77 -4.81 5.90
C GLY A 60 4.44 -6.16 5.72
N PHE A 61 3.65 -7.20 5.86
CA PHE A 61 4.06 -8.56 5.59
C PHE A 61 2.97 -9.32 4.84
N LYS A 62 3.41 -10.33 4.09
CA LYS A 62 2.55 -11.33 3.44
C LYS A 62 2.96 -12.70 3.96
N GLY A 63 1.98 -13.50 4.31
CA GLY A 63 2.17 -14.88 4.72
C GLY A 63 1.41 -15.84 3.83
N GLU A 64 1.99 -17.00 3.57
CA GLU A 64 1.35 -18.11 2.88
C GLU A 64 1.68 -19.42 3.61
N THR A 65 0.71 -20.32 3.68
CA THR A 65 0.86 -21.66 4.28
C THR A 65 0.16 -22.67 3.39
N GLN A 66 0.89 -23.65 2.88
CA GLN A 66 0.32 -24.75 2.15
C GLN A 66 -0.35 -25.72 3.14
N ILE A 67 -1.67 -25.81 3.08
CA ILE A 67 -2.47 -26.69 3.95
C ILE A 67 -2.47 -28.13 3.40
N ASN A 68 -2.58 -28.25 2.08
CA ASN A 68 -2.45 -29.51 1.34
C ASN A 68 -2.08 -29.19 -0.12
N ASP A 69 -2.00 -30.22 -0.98
CA ASP A 69 -1.57 -30.07 -2.38
C ASP A 69 -2.44 -29.13 -3.24
N GLN A 70 -3.65 -28.81 -2.77
CA GLN A 70 -4.61 -27.99 -3.52
C GLN A 70 -4.99 -26.70 -2.81
N LEU A 71 -4.77 -26.63 -1.48
CA LEU A 71 -5.25 -25.54 -0.63
C LEU A 71 -4.10 -24.81 0.04
N THR A 72 -4.06 -23.50 -0.15
CA THR A 72 -3.12 -22.58 0.50
C THR A 72 -3.87 -21.53 1.29
N GLY A 73 -3.53 -21.37 2.56
CA GLY A 73 -3.93 -20.23 3.37
C GLY A 73 -2.99 -19.06 3.09
N TYR A 74 -3.53 -17.85 3.01
CA TYR A 74 -2.71 -16.64 2.84
C TYR A 74 -3.26 -15.46 3.61
N GLY A 75 -2.40 -14.47 3.85
CA GLY A 75 -2.82 -13.24 4.49
C GLY A 75 -1.84 -12.10 4.24
N ARG A 76 -2.32 -10.88 4.44
CA ARG A 76 -1.53 -9.66 4.30
C ARG A 76 -1.93 -8.63 5.34
N TRP A 77 -0.94 -8.02 5.95
CA TRP A 77 -1.12 -6.83 6.75
C TRP A 77 -0.20 -5.72 6.26
N GLU A 78 -0.71 -4.48 6.23
CA GLU A 78 0.05 -3.29 5.86
C GLU A 78 -0.42 -2.10 6.67
N ALA A 79 0.51 -1.41 7.30
CA ALA A 79 0.28 -0.15 7.99
C ALA A 79 1.10 0.99 7.38
N GLU A 80 0.61 2.20 7.58
CA GLU A 80 1.31 3.43 7.23
C GLU A 80 1.35 4.33 8.45
N PHE A 81 2.53 4.86 8.73
CA PHE A 81 2.82 5.72 9.86
C PHE A 81 3.23 7.09 9.33
N ALA A 82 2.57 8.15 9.79
CA ALA A 82 2.92 9.51 9.44
C ALA A 82 4.27 9.88 10.05
N GLY A 83 5.18 10.38 9.23
CA GLY A 83 6.48 10.89 9.69
C GLY A 83 6.47 12.38 10.05
N ASN A 84 5.37 13.05 9.73
CA ASN A 84 5.19 14.50 9.87
C ASN A 84 4.29 14.90 11.06
N LYS A 85 3.98 13.98 11.95
CA LYS A 85 3.10 14.21 13.09
C LYS A 85 3.89 14.29 14.39
N ALA A 86 3.43 15.15 15.32
CA ALA A 86 3.98 15.20 16.66
C ALA A 86 3.70 13.90 17.43
N GLU A 87 4.57 13.52 18.37
CA GLU A 87 4.40 12.31 19.18
C GLU A 87 3.09 12.29 19.99
N SER A 88 2.56 13.46 20.30
CA SER A 88 1.27 13.63 21.00
C SER A 88 0.05 13.44 20.10
N ASP A 89 0.21 13.37 18.77
CA ASP A 89 -0.90 13.22 17.82
C ASP A 89 -1.34 11.75 17.79
N THR A 90 -2.62 11.51 18.00
CA THR A 90 -3.21 10.17 18.01
C THR A 90 -3.45 9.62 16.60
N ALA A 91 -3.43 10.45 15.56
CA ALA A 91 -3.69 10.09 14.18
C ALA A 91 -2.42 9.74 13.38
N GLN A 92 -1.44 9.11 14.03
CA GLN A 92 -0.14 8.80 13.40
C GLN A 92 -0.17 7.53 12.54
N GLN A 93 -1.08 6.61 12.81
CA GLN A 93 -1.09 5.28 12.20
C GLN A 93 -2.42 4.99 11.50
N LYS A 94 -2.34 4.33 10.35
CA LYS A 94 -3.51 3.73 9.68
C LYS A 94 -3.20 2.34 9.14
N THR A 95 -4.10 1.40 9.38
CA THR A 95 -4.08 0.10 8.71
C THR A 95 -4.57 0.26 7.28
N ARG A 96 -3.75 -0.10 6.32
CA ARG A 96 -4.07 -0.03 4.90
C ARG A 96 -4.70 -1.33 4.42
N LEU A 97 -4.10 -2.46 4.76
CA LEU A 97 -4.58 -3.80 4.45
C LEU A 97 -4.54 -4.67 5.70
N ALA A 98 -5.53 -5.51 5.88
CA ALA A 98 -5.62 -6.51 6.94
C ALA A 98 -6.64 -7.56 6.52
N PHE A 99 -6.21 -8.60 5.82
CA PHE A 99 -7.08 -9.66 5.33
C PHE A 99 -6.38 -11.01 5.36
N ALA A 100 -7.19 -12.06 5.39
CA ALA A 100 -6.75 -13.43 5.22
C ALA A 100 -7.72 -14.19 4.31
N GLY A 101 -7.22 -15.23 3.67
CA GLY A 101 -7.99 -15.99 2.70
C GLY A 101 -7.45 -17.38 2.44
N LEU A 102 -8.16 -18.08 1.58
CA LEU A 102 -7.81 -19.40 1.08
C LEU A 102 -7.75 -19.35 -0.45
N LYS A 103 -6.73 -19.98 -1.00
CA LYS A 103 -6.57 -20.19 -2.43
C LYS A 103 -6.68 -21.67 -2.74
N TYR A 104 -7.64 -22.03 -3.57
CA TYR A 104 -7.76 -23.38 -4.11
C TYR A 104 -7.22 -23.41 -5.54
N LYS A 105 -6.33 -24.35 -5.83
CA LYS A 105 -5.46 -24.39 -7.02
C LYS A 105 -6.10 -23.90 -8.31
N ASP A 106 -7.19 -24.50 -8.74
CA ASP A 106 -7.83 -24.23 -10.03
C ASP A 106 -9.18 -23.46 -9.89
N LEU A 107 -9.62 -23.20 -8.67
CA LEU A 107 -10.89 -22.54 -8.38
C LEU A 107 -10.73 -21.06 -7.99
N GLY A 108 -9.48 -20.58 -7.87
CA GLY A 108 -9.22 -19.20 -7.47
C GLY A 108 -9.05 -19.01 -5.97
N SER A 109 -9.29 -17.81 -5.49
CA SER A 109 -9.07 -17.43 -4.10
C SER A 109 -10.28 -16.71 -3.52
N PHE A 110 -10.49 -16.90 -2.23
CA PHE A 110 -11.47 -16.18 -1.44
C PHE A 110 -10.78 -15.56 -0.22
N ASP A 111 -10.97 -14.27 0.00
CA ASP A 111 -10.44 -13.58 1.18
C ASP A 111 -11.49 -12.70 1.87
N TYR A 112 -11.23 -12.41 3.14
CA TYR A 112 -12.05 -11.53 3.93
C TYR A 112 -11.18 -10.58 4.76
N GLY A 113 -11.63 -9.31 4.85
CA GLY A 113 -11.02 -8.30 5.70
C GLY A 113 -10.94 -6.93 5.06
N ARG A 114 -9.94 -6.14 5.47
CA ARG A 114 -9.65 -4.85 4.84
C ARG A 114 -8.72 -5.07 3.64
N ASN A 115 -9.29 -4.99 2.47
CA ASN A 115 -8.58 -5.27 1.21
C ASN A 115 -8.93 -4.24 0.13
N LEU A 116 -8.27 -4.33 -1.01
CA LEU A 116 -8.63 -3.61 -2.23
C LEU A 116 -9.90 -4.23 -2.82
N GLY A 117 -10.85 -3.38 -3.17
CA GLY A 117 -12.09 -3.82 -3.79
C GLY A 117 -11.89 -4.29 -5.22
N ALA A 118 -12.86 -5.04 -5.75
CA ALA A 118 -12.77 -5.61 -7.09
C ALA A 118 -12.68 -4.55 -8.20
N LEU A 119 -13.26 -3.37 -8.01
CA LEU A 119 -13.14 -2.26 -8.96
C LEU A 119 -11.71 -1.73 -9.05
N TYR A 120 -10.95 -1.78 -7.96
CA TYR A 120 -9.55 -1.38 -7.98
C TYR A 120 -8.69 -2.27 -8.89
N ASP A 121 -9.06 -3.52 -9.13
CA ASP A 121 -8.31 -4.41 -10.04
C ASP A 121 -8.27 -3.81 -11.46
N VAL A 122 -9.29 -3.05 -11.87
CA VAL A 122 -9.31 -2.29 -13.13
C VAL A 122 -8.65 -0.92 -12.98
N GLU A 123 -8.94 -0.19 -11.91
CA GLU A 123 -8.38 1.15 -11.66
C GLU A 123 -6.86 1.13 -11.47
N ALA A 124 -6.30 0.03 -10.98
CA ALA A 124 -4.85 -0.15 -10.81
C ALA A 124 -4.05 0.05 -12.11
N TRP A 125 -4.67 -0.17 -13.27
CA TRP A 125 -4.03 0.06 -14.58
C TRP A 125 -3.76 1.54 -14.84
N THR A 126 -4.52 2.44 -14.24
CA THR A 126 -4.37 3.89 -14.35
C THR A 126 -3.73 4.52 -13.10
N ASP A 127 -3.66 3.80 -11.98
CA ASP A 127 -3.01 4.26 -10.74
C ASP A 127 -1.48 4.11 -10.81
N MET A 128 -0.90 4.71 -11.84
CA MET A 128 0.53 4.58 -12.18
C MET A 128 1.38 5.80 -11.77
N PHE A 129 0.75 6.88 -11.32
CA PHE A 129 1.47 8.08 -10.92
C PHE A 129 2.21 7.87 -9.60
N PRO A 130 3.51 8.21 -9.51
CA PRO A 130 4.26 8.15 -8.25
C PRO A 130 3.66 9.06 -7.17
N GLU A 131 3.09 10.20 -7.60
CA GLU A 131 2.34 11.18 -6.83
C GLU A 131 1.10 11.59 -7.61
N PHE A 132 0.13 12.20 -6.91
CA PHE A 132 -1.11 12.71 -7.51
C PHE A 132 -1.97 11.64 -8.20
N GLY A 133 -1.80 10.36 -7.85
CA GLY A 133 -2.57 9.26 -8.41
C GLY A 133 -4.09 9.39 -8.18
N GLY A 134 -4.50 10.11 -7.14
CA GLY A 134 -5.91 10.42 -6.88
C GLY A 134 -6.58 11.31 -7.94
N ASP A 135 -5.79 11.95 -8.80
CA ASP A 135 -6.33 12.81 -9.87
C ASP A 135 -6.76 11.99 -11.10
N SER A 136 -6.36 10.72 -11.19
CA SER A 136 -6.68 9.84 -12.32
C SER A 136 -7.88 8.93 -12.09
N SER A 137 -8.33 8.76 -10.84
CA SER A 137 -9.46 7.90 -10.50
C SER A 137 -10.11 8.28 -9.16
N ALA A 138 -11.39 7.97 -9.00
CA ALA A 138 -12.13 8.21 -7.75
C ALA A 138 -11.78 7.13 -6.72
N GLN A 139 -10.73 7.36 -5.95
CA GLN A 139 -10.21 6.43 -4.97
C GLN A 139 -10.78 6.71 -3.57
N THR A 140 -11.83 6.02 -3.19
CA THR A 140 -12.41 6.09 -1.84
C THR A 140 -12.45 4.74 -1.16
N ASP A 141 -12.59 4.72 0.16
CA ASP A 141 -12.86 3.49 0.92
C ASP A 141 -14.32 2.99 0.73
N ASN A 142 -15.13 3.74 -0.02
CA ASN A 142 -16.49 3.38 -0.41
C ASN A 142 -16.51 2.79 -1.82
N PHE A 143 -17.57 2.07 -2.15
CA PHE A 143 -17.84 1.56 -3.50
C PHE A 143 -16.77 0.64 -4.09
N MET A 144 -15.86 0.09 -3.27
CA MET A 144 -14.81 -0.86 -3.70
C MET A 144 -13.82 -0.29 -4.74
N THR A 145 -13.73 1.03 -4.85
CA THR A 145 -12.80 1.69 -5.78
C THR A 145 -11.36 1.74 -5.27
N LYS A 146 -11.14 1.51 -3.97
CA LYS A 146 -9.80 1.41 -3.38
C LYS A 146 -9.79 0.35 -2.28
N ARG A 147 -9.59 0.75 -1.03
CA ARG A 147 -9.65 -0.13 0.13
C ARG A 147 -11.00 -0.01 0.81
N ALA A 148 -11.52 -1.11 1.28
CA ALA A 148 -12.67 -1.10 2.17
C ALA A 148 -12.50 -2.19 3.24
N SER A 149 -13.13 -1.97 4.40
CA SER A 149 -13.16 -2.95 5.49
C SER A 149 -14.33 -3.90 5.33
N GLY A 150 -14.18 -5.13 5.83
CA GLY A 150 -15.26 -6.12 5.78
C GLY A 150 -15.58 -6.63 4.38
N LEU A 151 -14.62 -6.53 3.44
CA LEU A 151 -14.77 -7.11 2.12
C LEU A 151 -14.69 -8.63 2.19
N ALA A 152 -15.62 -9.29 1.51
CA ALA A 152 -15.53 -10.69 1.11
C ALA A 152 -15.29 -10.72 -0.40
N THR A 153 -14.14 -11.19 -0.83
CA THR A 153 -13.73 -11.11 -2.24
C THR A 153 -13.37 -12.48 -2.78
N TYR A 154 -13.93 -12.84 -3.90
CA TYR A 154 -13.53 -14.01 -4.69
C TYR A 154 -12.82 -13.53 -5.95
N ARG A 155 -11.68 -14.15 -6.27
CA ARG A 155 -10.92 -13.92 -7.50
C ARG A 155 -10.55 -15.24 -8.14
N ASN A 156 -10.80 -15.34 -9.44
CA ASN A 156 -10.34 -16.44 -10.28
C ASN A 156 -9.67 -15.81 -11.52
N THR A 157 -8.41 -16.12 -11.75
CA THR A 157 -7.58 -15.59 -12.85
C THR A 157 -6.91 -16.76 -13.57
#